data_5c20f0441fe46a5bca62ae709c4783fc
#
_entry.id   5c20f0441fe46a5bca62ae709c4783fc
#
_cell.length_a   1.000
_cell.length_b   1.000
_cell.length_c   1.000
_cell.angle_alpha   90.00
_cell.angle_beta   90.00
_cell.angle_gamma   90.00
#
_symmetry.space_group_name_H-M   'P 1'
#
loop_
_entity.id
_entity.type
_entity.pdbx_description
1 polymer ?
#
loop_
_entity_poly.entity_id
_entity_poly.type
_entity_poly.pdbx_seq_one_letter_code
_entity_poly.pdbx_strand_id
1 'polypeptide(L)'
;MHSENESAASDSEMAVSKPVGSLSKKKFLAGIYEPISEDLAEVDRLLVEELKRDVPWMESLLSHTNISGGKRMRPALVLFSGICCGEINPQHHQLGAALEMIHTASLVHDDVLDHAEQRRHVATVNSRWDNKTSVLLGDYLFTHAFHIASKSDSLMALKRLSIASNRVCEGEMRQNAWSGDFEITEASYLDMVGQKTAELCSCACYCGAHFSGADEVTSERFGDFGQNLGVAFQIVDDILDLVGDAQTVGKTLGTDLKTGNLPCPSFMV
;
A
#
# COMPACT_ATOMS: atom_id res chain seq x y z
N MET A 1 39.09 -65.45 -22.12
CA MET A 1 37.82 -65.51 -22.85
C MET A 1 36.88 -64.54 -22.13
N HIS A 2 36.29 -63.66 -22.87
CA HIS A 2 35.33 -62.61 -22.50
C HIS A 2 35.82 -61.47 -21.62
N SER A 3 36.21 -60.44 -22.32
CA SER A 3 36.37 -59.07 -21.87
C SER A 3 35.00 -58.40 -21.86
N GLU A 4 34.59 -57.80 -20.79
CA GLU A 4 33.46 -56.83 -20.75
C GLU A 4 34.03 -55.46 -20.52
N ASN A 5 33.81 -54.62 -21.51
CA ASN A 5 34.04 -53.18 -21.53
C ASN A 5 32.91 -52.51 -20.78
N GLU A 6 33.12 -51.88 -19.66
CA GLU A 6 32.22 -50.94 -19.09
C GLU A 6 32.61 -49.51 -19.45
N SER A 7 31.73 -48.89 -20.21
CA SER A 7 31.76 -47.52 -20.65
C SER A 7 31.43 -46.61 -19.47
N ALA A 8 32.39 -45.77 -19.08
CA ALA A 8 32.16 -44.69 -18.16
C ALA A 8 31.39 -43.55 -18.80
N ALA A 9 30.15 -43.36 -18.43
CA ALA A 9 29.38 -42.17 -18.75
C ALA A 9 29.79 -41.05 -17.80
N SER A 10 30.35 -39.97 -18.32
CA SER A 10 30.70 -38.76 -17.60
C SER A 10 29.44 -37.94 -17.39
N ASP A 11 28.92 -37.91 -16.16
CA ASP A 11 27.93 -36.94 -15.70
C ASP A 11 28.58 -35.56 -15.62
N SER A 12 28.32 -34.73 -16.63
CA SER A 12 28.60 -33.29 -16.55
C SER A 12 27.52 -32.63 -15.70
N GLU A 13 27.74 -32.49 -14.41
CA GLU A 13 26.98 -31.58 -13.56
C GLU A 13 27.09 -30.17 -14.09
N MET A 14 26.00 -29.69 -14.69
CA MET A 14 25.82 -28.29 -15.01
C MET A 14 25.80 -27.48 -13.71
N ALA A 15 26.92 -26.83 -13.41
CA ALA A 15 27.04 -25.92 -12.27
C ALA A 15 26.04 -24.77 -12.43
N VAL A 16 24.92 -24.84 -11.71
CA VAL A 16 24.00 -23.73 -11.54
C VAL A 16 24.76 -22.63 -10.81
N SER A 17 25.07 -21.56 -11.52
CA SER A 17 25.75 -20.39 -10.96
C SER A 17 24.90 -19.83 -9.81
N LYS A 18 25.51 -19.73 -8.60
CA LYS A 18 24.90 -19.07 -7.46
C LYS A 18 24.49 -17.66 -7.84
N PRO A 19 23.25 -17.20 -7.49
CA PRO A 19 22.83 -15.84 -7.80
C PRO A 19 23.78 -14.85 -7.10
N VAL A 20 24.21 -13.86 -7.86
CA VAL A 20 25.01 -12.71 -7.42
C VAL A 20 24.40 -12.13 -6.15
N GLY A 21 25.23 -11.95 -5.10
CA GLY A 21 24.92 -11.70 -3.71
C GLY A 21 23.60 -10.95 -3.44
N SER A 22 22.70 -11.58 -2.69
CA SER A 22 21.43 -10.99 -2.29
C SER A 22 21.70 -9.80 -1.38
N LEU A 23 21.61 -8.59 -1.93
CA LEU A 23 21.40 -7.38 -1.14
C LEU A 23 20.20 -7.63 -0.24
N SER A 24 20.34 -7.41 1.08
CA SER A 24 19.18 -7.55 1.97
C SER A 24 18.04 -6.67 1.44
N LYS A 25 16.78 -7.15 1.47
CA LYS A 25 15.59 -6.41 1.02
C LYS A 25 15.59 -4.95 1.52
N LYS A 26 16.11 -4.72 2.74
CA LYS A 26 16.24 -3.39 3.35
C LYS A 26 17.24 -2.49 2.62
N LYS A 27 18.39 -3.01 2.20
CA LYS A 27 19.41 -2.26 1.43
C LYS A 27 18.92 -1.94 0.02
N PHE A 28 18.18 -2.86 -0.60
CA PHE A 28 17.59 -2.64 -1.93
C PHE A 28 16.57 -1.50 -1.91
N LEU A 29 15.62 -1.52 -0.96
CA LEU A 29 14.64 -0.44 -0.78
C LEU A 29 15.29 0.90 -0.44
N ALA A 30 16.31 0.90 0.43
CA ALA A 30 17.04 2.12 0.77
C ALA A 30 17.69 2.76 -0.46
N GLY A 31 18.26 1.96 -1.38
CA GLY A 31 18.81 2.46 -2.63
C GLY A 31 17.76 3.03 -3.59
N ILE A 32 16.55 2.43 -3.64
CA ILE A 32 15.43 2.99 -4.43
C ILE A 32 14.99 4.34 -3.87
N TYR A 33 14.89 4.47 -2.55
CA TYR A 33 14.35 5.66 -1.88
C TYR A 33 15.39 6.78 -1.67
N GLU A 34 16.66 6.52 -1.96
CA GLU A 34 17.72 7.49 -1.78
C GLU A 34 17.43 8.86 -2.47
N PRO A 35 16.94 8.93 -3.73
CA PRO A 35 16.67 10.20 -4.39
C PRO A 35 15.57 11.07 -3.75
N ILE A 36 14.69 10.46 -2.94
CA ILE A 36 13.57 11.14 -2.27
C ILE A 36 13.67 11.10 -0.74
N SER A 37 14.82 10.70 -0.20
CA SER A 37 14.96 10.41 1.23
C SER A 37 14.72 11.62 2.13
N GLU A 38 15.19 12.81 1.73
CA GLU A 38 15.00 14.05 2.47
C GLU A 38 13.53 14.49 2.45
N ASP A 39 12.89 14.45 1.28
CA ASP A 39 11.47 14.82 1.13
C ASP A 39 10.56 13.82 1.86
N LEU A 40 10.93 12.54 1.85
CA LEU A 40 10.19 11.51 2.59
C LEU A 40 10.29 11.72 4.12
N ALA A 41 11.45 12.15 4.61
CA ALA A 41 11.62 12.54 6.01
C ALA A 41 10.78 13.77 6.38
N GLU A 42 10.60 14.71 5.46
CA GLU A 42 9.71 15.85 5.64
C GLU A 42 8.24 15.43 5.72
N VAL A 43 7.80 14.46 4.89
CA VAL A 43 6.46 13.87 5.01
C VAL A 43 6.26 13.22 6.38
N ASP A 44 7.25 12.47 6.87
CA ASP A 44 7.19 11.85 8.20
C ASP A 44 7.13 12.90 9.32
N ARG A 45 7.88 13.99 9.21
CA ARG A 45 7.83 15.11 10.14
C ARG A 45 6.44 15.76 10.18
N LEU A 46 5.85 16.00 9.02
CA LEU A 46 4.48 16.54 8.92
C LEU A 46 3.46 15.61 9.57
N LEU A 47 3.53 14.31 9.31
CA LEU A 47 2.63 13.34 9.94
C LEU A 47 2.69 13.38 11.46
N VAL A 48 3.90 13.48 12.02
CA VAL A 48 4.08 13.56 13.49
C VAL A 48 3.53 14.87 14.03
N GLU A 49 3.83 16.01 13.39
CA GLU A 49 3.37 17.33 13.84
C GLU A 49 1.86 17.47 13.76
N GLU A 50 1.25 17.03 12.66
CA GLU A 50 -0.20 17.12 12.45
C GLU A 50 -0.99 16.25 13.42
N LEU A 51 -0.41 15.20 13.96
CA LEU A 51 -1.04 14.31 14.93
C LEU A 51 -0.69 14.61 16.38
N LYS A 52 0.23 15.54 16.64
CA LYS A 52 0.58 15.93 18.00
C LYS A 52 -0.63 16.54 18.73
N ARG A 53 -0.92 16.05 19.93
CA ARG A 53 -2.04 16.52 20.75
C ARG A 53 -1.61 16.68 22.20
N ASP A 54 -2.15 17.70 22.85
CA ASP A 54 -1.88 17.98 24.26
C ASP A 54 -2.75 17.13 25.23
N VAL A 55 -3.47 16.16 24.69
CA VAL A 55 -4.36 15.27 25.46
C VAL A 55 -3.72 13.88 25.52
N PRO A 56 -3.20 13.43 26.68
CA PRO A 56 -2.38 12.22 26.79
C PRO A 56 -3.03 10.94 26.29
N TRP A 57 -4.35 10.75 26.50
CA TRP A 57 -5.05 9.56 26.02
C TRP A 57 -5.13 9.55 24.47
N MET A 58 -5.34 10.71 23.87
CA MET A 58 -5.41 10.84 22.41
C MET A 58 -4.04 10.67 21.76
N GLU A 59 -2.98 11.19 22.40
CA GLU A 59 -1.60 10.97 21.97
C GLU A 59 -1.22 9.49 22.02
N SER A 60 -1.60 8.79 23.11
CA SER A 60 -1.40 7.34 23.23
C SER A 60 -2.13 6.55 22.13
N LEU A 61 -3.35 6.96 21.78
CA LEU A 61 -4.14 6.33 20.73
C LEU A 61 -3.53 6.57 19.35
N LEU A 62 -3.16 7.80 19.01
CA LEU A 62 -2.56 8.17 17.75
C LEU A 62 -1.17 7.52 17.54
N SER A 63 -0.33 7.51 18.58
CA SER A 63 0.98 6.86 18.52
C SER A 63 0.87 5.35 18.30
N HIS A 64 -0.21 4.73 18.77
CA HIS A 64 -0.43 3.29 18.57
C HIS A 64 -0.74 2.91 17.11
N THR A 65 -1.29 3.83 16.31
CA THR A 65 -1.52 3.56 14.88
C THR A 65 -0.24 3.31 14.09
N ASN A 66 0.92 3.59 14.69
CA ASN A 66 2.23 3.50 14.06
C ASN A 66 2.26 4.19 12.67
N ILE A 67 1.55 5.33 12.59
CA ILE A 67 1.45 6.11 11.36
C ILE A 67 2.83 6.51 10.82
N SER A 68 3.84 6.61 11.70
CA SER A 68 5.24 6.85 11.32
C SER A 68 5.99 5.58 10.90
N GLY A 69 5.33 4.41 10.86
CA GLY A 69 5.90 3.14 10.41
C GLY A 69 5.41 2.74 9.01
N GLY A 70 6.13 1.86 8.35
CA GLY A 70 5.71 1.33 7.05
C GLY A 70 6.68 1.66 5.90
N LYS A 71 6.31 1.23 4.68
CA LYS A 71 7.15 1.39 3.47
C LYS A 71 6.97 2.75 2.80
N ARG A 72 6.04 3.57 3.24
CA ARG A 72 5.73 4.88 2.62
C ARG A 72 5.50 4.84 1.12
N MET A 73 4.86 3.80 0.64
CA MET A 73 4.68 3.61 -0.81
C MET A 73 3.92 4.77 -1.46
N ARG A 74 2.82 5.23 -0.85
CA ARG A 74 2.00 6.32 -1.42
C ARG A 74 2.72 7.67 -1.41
N PRO A 75 3.32 8.12 -0.29
CA PRO A 75 4.20 9.29 -0.32
C PRO A 75 5.34 9.17 -1.32
N ALA A 76 5.99 8.01 -1.40
CA ALA A 76 7.06 7.79 -2.38
C ALA A 76 6.57 7.93 -3.84
N LEU A 77 5.36 7.46 -4.16
CA LEU A 77 4.78 7.64 -5.48
C LEU A 77 4.54 9.12 -5.82
N VAL A 78 4.06 9.93 -4.86
CA VAL A 78 3.94 11.39 -5.04
C VAL A 78 5.29 11.99 -5.37
N LEU A 79 6.32 11.67 -4.57
CA LEU A 79 7.66 12.24 -4.70
C LEU A 79 8.36 11.78 -5.99
N PHE A 80 8.31 10.49 -6.31
CA PHE A 80 8.92 9.97 -7.55
C PHE A 80 8.26 10.56 -8.80
N SER A 81 6.94 10.68 -8.82
CA SER A 81 6.23 11.31 -9.93
C SER A 81 6.60 12.80 -10.03
N GLY A 82 6.79 13.45 -8.89
CA GLY A 82 7.26 14.83 -8.82
C GLY A 82 8.64 15.01 -9.43
N ILE A 83 9.65 14.27 -8.97
CA ILE A 83 11.04 14.41 -9.48
C ILE A 83 11.16 14.02 -10.96
N CYS A 84 10.28 13.18 -11.48
CA CYS A 84 10.24 12.85 -12.90
C CYS A 84 9.76 14.02 -13.77
N CYS A 85 8.99 14.95 -13.21
CA CYS A 85 8.38 16.06 -13.95
C CYS A 85 9.02 17.42 -13.62
N GLY A 86 9.74 17.55 -12.51
CA GLY A 86 10.36 18.81 -12.09
C GLY A 86 10.85 18.76 -10.65
N GLU A 87 10.64 19.83 -9.90
CA GLU A 87 11.10 19.98 -8.53
C GLU A 87 10.01 19.63 -7.52
N ILE A 88 10.43 19.07 -6.38
CA ILE A 88 9.55 18.84 -5.24
C ILE A 88 9.28 20.18 -4.53
N ASN A 89 8.06 20.33 -4.05
CA ASN A 89 7.61 21.50 -3.31
C ASN A 89 6.71 21.09 -2.14
N PRO A 90 6.33 22.02 -1.23
CA PRO A 90 5.52 21.67 -0.05
C PRO A 90 4.18 20.99 -0.34
N GLN A 91 3.59 21.18 -1.52
CA GLN A 91 2.32 20.50 -1.90
C GLN A 91 2.50 18.98 -2.00
N HIS A 92 3.66 18.51 -2.45
CA HIS A 92 4.00 17.09 -2.49
C HIS A 92 4.04 16.49 -1.08
N HIS A 93 4.69 17.17 -0.14
CA HIS A 93 4.79 16.72 1.25
C HIS A 93 3.41 16.65 1.92
N GLN A 94 2.60 17.70 1.74
CA GLN A 94 1.24 17.76 2.28
C GLN A 94 0.34 16.65 1.71
N LEU A 95 0.38 16.44 0.40
CA LEU A 95 -0.39 15.37 -0.23
C LEU A 95 0.12 13.99 0.18
N GLY A 96 1.44 13.79 0.22
CA GLY A 96 2.03 12.53 0.69
C GLY A 96 1.58 12.19 2.11
N ALA A 97 1.58 13.17 3.02
CA ALA A 97 1.08 13.01 4.38
C ALA A 97 -0.44 12.70 4.42
N ALA A 98 -1.24 13.41 3.63
CA ALA A 98 -2.68 13.19 3.55
C ALA A 98 -3.02 11.78 3.04
N LEU A 99 -2.36 11.32 1.97
CA LEU A 99 -2.56 9.97 1.42
C LEU A 99 -2.17 8.85 2.40
N GLU A 100 -1.05 9.02 3.12
CA GLU A 100 -0.64 8.04 4.13
C GLU A 100 -1.60 8.02 5.32
N MET A 101 -2.18 9.17 5.67
CA MET A 101 -3.17 9.27 6.73
C MET A 101 -4.50 8.62 6.34
N ILE A 102 -4.99 8.81 5.10
CA ILE A 102 -6.17 8.10 4.58
C ILE A 102 -5.92 6.59 4.58
N HIS A 103 -4.75 6.16 4.12
CA HIS A 103 -4.40 4.74 4.16
C HIS A 103 -4.38 4.19 5.58
N THR A 104 -3.84 4.94 6.55
CA THR A 104 -3.83 4.51 7.94
C THR A 104 -5.26 4.45 8.51
N ALA A 105 -6.11 5.40 8.15
CA ALA A 105 -7.53 5.39 8.52
C ALA A 105 -8.25 4.14 8.00
N SER A 106 -8.04 3.80 6.72
CA SER A 106 -8.63 2.58 6.14
C SER A 106 -8.14 1.32 6.87
N LEU A 107 -6.84 1.21 7.19
CA LEU A 107 -6.33 0.08 7.95
C LEU A 107 -6.95 -0.05 9.35
N VAL A 108 -7.24 1.06 10.03
CA VAL A 108 -7.89 1.07 11.35
C VAL A 108 -9.36 0.62 11.24
N HIS A 109 -10.05 1.00 10.17
CA HIS A 109 -11.42 0.54 9.89
C HIS A 109 -11.44 -0.94 9.48
N ASP A 110 -10.51 -1.36 8.60
CA ASP A 110 -10.38 -2.75 8.17
C ASP A 110 -10.14 -3.69 9.36
N ASP A 111 -9.31 -3.30 10.32
CA ASP A 111 -9.09 -4.10 11.54
C ASP A 111 -10.37 -4.37 12.32
N VAL A 112 -11.34 -3.44 12.29
CA VAL A 112 -12.66 -3.64 12.92
C VAL A 112 -13.53 -4.56 12.06
N LEU A 113 -13.56 -4.36 10.73
CA LEU A 113 -14.36 -5.15 9.81
C LEU A 113 -13.91 -6.62 9.77
N ASP A 114 -12.59 -6.83 9.79
CA ASP A 114 -11.96 -8.15 9.74
C ASP A 114 -11.85 -8.81 11.12
N HIS A 115 -12.31 -8.16 12.19
CA HIS A 115 -12.13 -8.62 13.58
C HIS A 115 -10.66 -8.96 13.92
N ALA A 116 -9.72 -8.21 13.35
CA ALA A 116 -8.30 -8.46 13.51
C ALA A 116 -7.83 -8.10 14.94
N GLU A 117 -7.14 -9.04 15.59
CA GLU A 117 -6.55 -8.81 16.93
C GLU A 117 -5.14 -8.23 16.85
N GLN A 118 -4.42 -8.51 15.77
CA GLN A 118 -3.04 -8.10 15.57
C GLN A 118 -2.78 -7.69 14.12
N ARG A 119 -1.95 -6.65 13.93
CA ARG A 119 -1.40 -6.22 12.66
C ARG A 119 0.10 -6.05 12.79
N ARG A 120 0.89 -6.75 11.95
CA ARG A 120 2.36 -6.75 12.00
C ARG A 120 2.92 -7.06 13.41
N HIS A 121 2.33 -8.04 14.09
CA HIS A 121 2.70 -8.47 15.45
C HIS A 121 2.43 -7.43 16.56
N VAL A 122 1.66 -6.39 16.28
CA VAL A 122 1.22 -5.40 17.27
C VAL A 122 -0.29 -5.54 17.43
N ALA A 123 -0.81 -5.44 18.65
CA ALA A 123 -2.24 -5.44 18.89
C ALA A 123 -2.92 -4.31 18.11
N THR A 124 -4.07 -4.59 17.50
CA THR A 124 -4.86 -3.58 16.78
C THR A 124 -5.51 -2.60 17.73
N VAL A 125 -6.00 -1.46 17.24
CA VAL A 125 -6.69 -0.46 18.09
C VAL A 125 -7.96 -1.03 18.71
N ASN A 126 -8.77 -1.78 17.91
CA ASN A 126 -10.00 -2.43 18.39
C ASN A 126 -9.72 -3.50 19.46
N SER A 127 -8.61 -4.21 19.35
CA SER A 127 -8.19 -5.22 20.34
C SER A 127 -7.69 -4.59 21.63
N ARG A 128 -7.01 -3.45 21.56
CA ARG A 128 -6.43 -2.77 22.74
C ARG A 128 -7.42 -1.85 23.46
N TRP A 129 -8.33 -1.21 22.74
CA TRP A 129 -9.38 -0.35 23.29
C TRP A 129 -10.75 -0.96 23.03
N ASP A 130 -11.39 -0.60 21.92
CA ASP A 130 -12.64 -1.18 21.45
C ASP A 130 -12.95 -0.76 20.00
N ASN A 131 -13.98 -1.38 19.39
CA ASN A 131 -14.41 -1.06 18.03
C ASN A 131 -14.87 0.39 17.87
N LYS A 132 -15.56 0.96 18.89
CA LYS A 132 -16.05 2.34 18.86
C LYS A 132 -14.90 3.33 18.78
N THR A 133 -13.86 3.11 19.58
CA THR A 133 -12.64 3.93 19.58
C THR A 133 -11.94 3.84 18.24
N SER A 134 -11.87 2.64 17.65
CA SER A 134 -11.26 2.44 16.32
C SER A 134 -12.01 3.18 15.22
N VAL A 135 -13.33 3.06 15.17
CA VAL A 135 -14.14 3.78 14.19
C VAL A 135 -13.93 5.29 14.30
N LEU A 136 -14.01 5.85 15.52
CA LEU A 136 -13.81 7.28 15.74
C LEU A 136 -12.39 7.73 15.40
N LEU A 137 -11.39 6.89 15.66
CA LEU A 137 -10.00 7.19 15.27
C LEU A 137 -9.83 7.19 13.75
N GLY A 138 -10.39 6.22 13.05
CA GLY A 138 -10.36 6.19 11.60
C GLY A 138 -11.05 7.40 10.98
N ASP A 139 -12.24 7.79 11.49
CA ASP A 139 -12.94 9.01 11.05
C ASP A 139 -12.10 10.27 11.32
N TYR A 140 -11.44 10.34 12.48
CA TYR A 140 -10.56 11.45 12.82
C TYR A 140 -9.38 11.54 11.85
N LEU A 141 -8.68 10.45 11.58
CA LEU A 141 -7.55 10.42 10.64
C LEU A 141 -8.01 10.77 9.23
N PHE A 142 -9.14 10.22 8.80
CA PHE A 142 -9.71 10.47 7.48
C PHE A 142 -10.04 11.95 7.29
N THR A 143 -10.77 12.55 8.21
CA THR A 143 -11.12 13.98 8.13
C THR A 143 -9.91 14.89 8.26
N HIS A 144 -8.93 14.52 9.09
CA HIS A 144 -7.69 15.28 9.25
C HIS A 144 -6.80 15.25 7.99
N ALA A 145 -6.82 14.16 7.22
CA ALA A 145 -6.13 14.07 5.94
C ALA A 145 -6.63 15.15 4.95
N PHE A 146 -7.95 15.40 4.89
CA PHE A 146 -8.50 16.48 4.08
C PHE A 146 -8.11 17.85 4.59
N HIS A 147 -7.97 18.03 5.91
CA HIS A 147 -7.45 19.26 6.48
C HIS A 147 -6.01 19.53 6.01
N ILE A 148 -5.13 18.49 6.02
CA ILE A 148 -3.75 18.63 5.52
C ILE A 148 -3.76 18.94 4.02
N ALA A 149 -4.54 18.17 3.23
CA ALA A 149 -4.62 18.39 1.78
C ALA A 149 -5.12 19.79 1.42
N SER A 150 -6.02 20.38 2.24
CA SER A 150 -6.50 21.75 2.02
C SER A 150 -5.43 22.82 2.16
N LYS A 151 -4.35 22.55 2.93
CA LYS A 151 -3.22 23.48 3.09
C LYS A 151 -2.38 23.63 1.82
N SER A 152 -2.55 22.70 0.85
CA SER A 152 -1.85 22.77 -0.44
C SER A 152 -2.40 23.90 -1.36
N ASP A 153 -3.51 24.54 -0.99
CA ASP A 153 -4.24 25.52 -1.80
C ASP A 153 -4.57 25.04 -3.22
N SER A 154 -4.58 23.73 -3.43
CA SER A 154 -4.89 23.09 -4.72
C SER A 154 -6.28 22.46 -4.71
N LEU A 155 -7.25 23.15 -5.34
CA LEU A 155 -8.59 22.61 -5.52
C LEU A 155 -8.57 21.34 -6.36
N MET A 156 -7.64 21.24 -7.33
CA MET A 156 -7.48 20.05 -8.15
C MET A 156 -7.08 18.84 -7.28
N ALA A 157 -6.06 18.99 -6.41
CA ALA A 157 -5.64 17.92 -5.51
C ALA A 157 -6.74 17.49 -4.55
N LEU A 158 -7.49 18.43 -3.98
CA LEU A 158 -8.65 18.12 -3.14
C LEU A 158 -9.73 17.34 -3.91
N LYS A 159 -10.04 17.71 -5.15
CA LYS A 159 -10.99 16.98 -5.99
C LYS A 159 -10.50 15.56 -6.26
N ARG A 160 -9.23 15.38 -6.68
CA ARG A 160 -8.66 14.06 -6.95
C ARG A 160 -8.65 13.18 -5.68
N LEU A 161 -8.24 13.74 -4.55
CA LEU A 161 -8.24 13.04 -3.27
C LEU A 161 -9.65 12.63 -2.84
N SER A 162 -10.64 13.51 -3.03
CA SER A 162 -12.03 13.22 -2.71
C SER A 162 -12.60 12.09 -3.57
N ILE A 163 -12.34 12.12 -4.88
CA ILE A 163 -12.75 11.04 -5.80
C ILE A 163 -12.07 9.73 -5.40
N ALA A 164 -10.75 9.75 -5.18
CA ALA A 164 -10.01 8.57 -4.79
C ALA A 164 -10.52 7.96 -3.47
N SER A 165 -10.77 8.80 -2.47
CA SER A 165 -11.33 8.37 -1.18
C SER A 165 -12.71 7.74 -1.31
N ASN A 166 -13.58 8.33 -2.14
CA ASN A 166 -14.92 7.79 -2.39
C ASN A 166 -14.85 6.41 -3.05
N ARG A 167 -13.98 6.27 -4.06
CA ARG A 167 -13.77 4.98 -4.76
C ARG A 167 -13.18 3.91 -3.85
N VAL A 168 -12.26 4.28 -2.94
CA VAL A 168 -11.75 3.34 -1.94
C VAL A 168 -12.88 2.79 -1.07
N CYS A 169 -13.77 3.66 -0.58
CA CYS A 169 -14.94 3.23 0.20
C CYS A 169 -15.90 2.35 -0.62
N GLU A 170 -16.14 2.69 -1.90
CA GLU A 170 -16.96 1.87 -2.80
C GLU A 170 -16.34 0.49 -3.02
N GLY A 171 -15.01 0.41 -3.24
CA GLY A 171 -14.28 -0.83 -3.38
C GLY A 171 -14.38 -1.73 -2.14
N GLU A 172 -14.24 -1.12 -0.95
CA GLU A 172 -14.41 -1.82 0.33
C GLU A 172 -15.83 -2.37 0.52
N MET A 173 -16.85 -1.54 0.25
CA MET A 173 -18.25 -1.98 0.32
C MET A 173 -18.54 -3.12 -0.66
N ARG A 174 -17.98 -3.09 -1.88
CA ARG A 174 -18.11 -4.17 -2.85
C ARG A 174 -17.44 -5.46 -2.37
N GLN A 175 -16.21 -5.38 -1.87
CA GLN A 175 -15.52 -6.54 -1.33
C GLN A 175 -16.32 -7.20 -0.22
N ASN A 176 -16.86 -6.40 0.70
CA ASN A 176 -17.70 -6.91 1.79
C ASN A 176 -19.01 -7.54 1.27
N ALA A 177 -19.65 -6.93 0.27
CA ALA A 177 -20.87 -7.46 -0.35
C ALA A 177 -20.63 -8.79 -1.09
N TRP A 178 -19.43 -9.01 -1.62
CA TRP A 178 -19.04 -10.22 -2.35
C TRP A 178 -18.31 -11.25 -1.48
N SER A 179 -18.18 -10.99 -0.19
CA SER A 179 -17.56 -11.95 0.73
C SER A 179 -18.27 -13.31 0.67
N GLY A 180 -17.53 -14.37 0.33
CA GLY A 180 -18.05 -15.72 0.15
C GLY A 180 -18.73 -16.00 -1.20
N ASP A 181 -18.76 -15.07 -2.14
CA ASP A 181 -19.26 -15.29 -3.50
C ASP A 181 -18.15 -15.79 -4.43
N PHE A 182 -18.15 -17.08 -4.74
CA PHE A 182 -17.16 -17.73 -5.62
C PHE A 182 -17.43 -17.53 -7.12
N GLU A 183 -18.50 -16.83 -7.50
CA GLU A 183 -18.88 -16.56 -8.89
C GLU A 183 -18.37 -15.20 -9.40
N ILE A 184 -17.53 -14.51 -8.63
CA ILE A 184 -16.96 -13.20 -9.03
C ILE A 184 -16.14 -13.37 -10.31
N THR A 185 -16.42 -12.53 -11.32
CA THR A 185 -15.63 -12.52 -12.55
C THR A 185 -14.29 -11.82 -12.35
N GLU A 186 -13.28 -12.18 -13.17
CA GLU A 186 -11.98 -11.49 -13.18
C GLU A 186 -12.15 -9.98 -13.38
N ALA A 187 -13.02 -9.55 -14.29
CA ALA A 187 -13.29 -8.13 -14.52
C ALA A 187 -13.82 -7.42 -13.27
N SER A 188 -14.75 -8.06 -12.54
CA SER A 188 -15.28 -7.53 -11.28
C SER A 188 -14.21 -7.45 -10.19
N TYR A 189 -13.35 -8.47 -10.08
CA TYR A 189 -12.22 -8.46 -9.18
C TYR A 189 -11.25 -7.32 -9.50
N LEU A 190 -10.84 -7.15 -10.76
CA LEU A 190 -9.92 -6.09 -11.17
C LEU A 190 -10.50 -4.69 -10.93
N ASP A 191 -11.81 -4.49 -11.14
CA ASP A 191 -12.50 -3.22 -10.85
C ASP A 191 -12.49 -2.93 -9.34
N MET A 192 -12.81 -3.92 -8.50
CA MET A 192 -12.78 -3.80 -7.04
C MET A 192 -11.37 -3.45 -6.53
N VAL A 193 -10.36 -4.20 -6.96
CA VAL A 193 -8.95 -3.96 -6.60
C VAL A 193 -8.49 -2.59 -7.09
N GLY A 194 -8.91 -2.20 -8.29
CA GLY A 194 -8.68 -0.88 -8.85
C GLY A 194 -9.18 0.21 -7.92
N GLN A 195 -10.40 0.07 -7.42
CA GLN A 195 -11.01 1.04 -6.51
C GLN A 195 -10.39 1.01 -5.11
N LYS A 196 -10.34 -0.17 -4.47
CA LYS A 196 -9.88 -0.30 -3.09
C LYS A 196 -8.41 0.07 -2.89
N THR A 197 -7.54 -0.35 -3.80
CA THR A 197 -6.07 -0.26 -3.61
C THR A 197 -5.40 0.70 -4.58
N ALA A 198 -5.74 0.64 -5.87
CA ALA A 198 -4.98 1.35 -6.89
C ALA A 198 -5.35 2.83 -7.00
N GLU A 199 -6.55 3.22 -6.65
CA GLU A 199 -7.04 4.60 -6.79
C GLU A 199 -6.19 5.61 -6.00
N LEU A 200 -5.75 5.28 -4.77
CA LEU A 200 -4.84 6.15 -4.02
C LEU A 200 -3.44 6.23 -4.65
N CYS A 201 -2.99 5.18 -5.32
CA CYS A 201 -1.73 5.21 -6.06
C CYS A 201 -1.85 6.06 -7.33
N SER A 202 -2.99 5.99 -8.02
CA SER A 202 -3.32 6.84 -9.15
C SER A 202 -3.34 8.32 -8.75
N CYS A 203 -4.04 8.65 -7.68
CA CYS A 203 -4.08 10.00 -7.12
C CYS A 203 -2.68 10.52 -6.75
N ALA A 204 -1.86 9.67 -6.13
CA ALA A 204 -0.48 10.01 -5.74
C ALA A 204 0.37 10.37 -6.95
N CYS A 205 0.36 9.54 -7.98
CA CYS A 205 1.18 9.73 -9.18
C CYS A 205 0.71 10.93 -10.01
N TYR A 206 -0.61 11.06 -10.21
CA TYR A 206 -1.18 12.20 -10.93
C TYR A 206 -0.79 13.54 -10.28
N CYS A 207 -1.09 13.68 -8.98
CA CYS A 207 -0.86 14.92 -8.27
C CYS A 207 0.65 15.23 -8.12
N GLY A 208 1.47 14.20 -7.92
CA GLY A 208 2.92 14.37 -7.87
C GLY A 208 3.47 14.98 -9.16
N ALA A 209 3.08 14.46 -10.32
CA ALA A 209 3.45 15.02 -11.62
C ALA A 209 2.92 16.45 -11.81
N HIS A 210 1.65 16.66 -11.48
CA HIS A 210 0.98 17.96 -11.62
C HIS A 210 1.63 19.07 -10.79
N PHE A 211 1.99 18.81 -9.53
CA PHE A 211 2.63 19.79 -8.66
C PHE A 211 4.03 20.22 -9.11
N SER A 212 4.68 19.38 -9.91
CA SER A 212 5.99 19.70 -10.53
C SER A 212 5.85 20.35 -11.92
N GLY A 213 4.64 20.75 -12.32
CA GLY A 213 4.40 21.52 -13.55
C GLY A 213 4.12 20.68 -14.80
N ALA A 214 3.86 19.38 -14.66
CA ALA A 214 3.39 18.55 -15.76
C ALA A 214 2.03 19.06 -16.31
N ASP A 215 1.85 19.00 -17.61
CA ASP A 215 0.57 19.26 -18.24
C ASP A 215 -0.47 18.17 -17.87
N GLU A 216 -1.75 18.45 -18.20
CA GLU A 216 -2.86 17.53 -17.88
C GLU A 216 -2.66 16.13 -18.48
N VAL A 217 -2.19 16.07 -19.74
CA VAL A 217 -1.99 14.79 -20.44
C VAL A 217 -0.90 13.95 -19.77
N THR A 218 0.19 14.60 -19.38
CA THR A 218 1.28 13.95 -18.67
C THR A 218 0.84 13.52 -17.26
N SER A 219 0.13 14.37 -16.55
CA SER A 219 -0.41 14.06 -15.21
C SER A 219 -1.37 12.86 -15.24
N GLU A 220 -2.28 12.78 -16.24
CA GLU A 220 -3.16 11.62 -16.43
C GLU A 220 -2.37 10.33 -16.72
N ARG A 221 -1.32 10.39 -17.53
CA ARG A 221 -0.45 9.21 -17.77
C ARG A 221 0.24 8.71 -16.50
N PHE A 222 0.67 9.63 -15.63
CA PHE A 222 1.17 9.25 -14.31
C PHE A 222 0.08 8.64 -13.43
N GLY A 223 -1.14 9.17 -13.49
CA GLY A 223 -2.31 8.57 -12.85
C GLY A 223 -2.57 7.13 -13.32
N ASP A 224 -2.57 6.90 -14.63
CA ASP A 224 -2.71 5.56 -15.23
C ASP A 224 -1.59 4.61 -14.80
N PHE A 225 -0.35 5.11 -14.74
CA PHE A 225 0.77 4.32 -14.20
C PHE A 225 0.53 3.92 -12.73
N GLY A 226 0.09 4.87 -11.89
CA GLY A 226 -0.23 4.61 -10.49
C GLY A 226 -1.36 3.58 -10.34
N GLN A 227 -2.40 3.67 -11.18
CA GLN A 227 -3.51 2.72 -11.23
C GLN A 227 -3.01 1.30 -11.55
N ASN A 228 -2.25 1.15 -12.64
CA ASN A 228 -1.71 -0.15 -13.04
C ASN A 228 -0.76 -0.74 -12.00
N LEU A 229 0.10 0.10 -11.39
CA LEU A 229 1.01 -0.33 -10.32
C LEU A 229 0.24 -0.82 -9.08
N GLY A 230 -0.82 -0.10 -8.68
CA GLY A 230 -1.64 -0.46 -7.54
C GLY A 230 -2.39 -1.78 -7.74
N VAL A 231 -2.95 -2.00 -8.94
CA VAL A 231 -3.59 -3.28 -9.31
C VAL A 231 -2.56 -4.41 -9.28
N ALA A 232 -1.41 -4.24 -9.94
CA ALA A 232 -0.36 -5.26 -9.94
C ALA A 232 0.16 -5.57 -8.51
N PHE A 233 0.28 -4.56 -7.66
CA PHE A 233 0.67 -4.73 -6.27
C PHE A 233 -0.33 -5.60 -5.51
N GLN A 234 -1.64 -5.34 -5.65
CA GLN A 234 -2.67 -6.12 -4.95
C GLN A 234 -2.73 -7.56 -5.46
N ILE A 235 -2.66 -7.77 -6.78
CA ILE A 235 -2.60 -9.13 -7.35
C ILE A 235 -1.44 -9.93 -6.74
N VAL A 236 -0.25 -9.32 -6.64
CA VAL A 236 0.92 -9.98 -6.02
C VAL A 236 0.71 -10.24 -4.53
N ASP A 237 0.06 -9.32 -3.80
CA ASP A 237 -0.22 -9.50 -2.38
C ASP A 237 -1.20 -10.66 -2.16
N ASP A 238 -2.25 -10.77 -2.97
CA ASP A 238 -3.22 -11.87 -2.94
C ASP A 238 -2.58 -13.23 -3.29
N ILE A 239 -1.70 -13.28 -4.30
CA ILE A 239 -0.94 -14.49 -4.63
C ILE A 239 -0.05 -14.90 -3.45
N LEU A 240 0.63 -13.93 -2.82
CA LEU A 240 1.49 -14.22 -1.67
C LEU A 240 0.70 -14.69 -0.45
N ASP A 241 -0.55 -14.27 -0.28
CA ASP A 241 -1.42 -14.80 0.78
C ASP A 241 -1.80 -16.26 0.54
N LEU A 242 -1.97 -16.66 -0.74
CA LEU A 242 -2.34 -18.05 -1.09
C LEU A 242 -1.16 -19.01 -1.05
N VAL A 243 -0.02 -18.65 -1.67
CA VAL A 243 1.08 -19.59 -1.95
C VAL A 243 2.41 -19.16 -1.31
N GLY A 244 2.41 -18.08 -0.55
CA GLY A 244 3.61 -17.56 0.10
C GLY A 244 4.12 -18.48 1.20
N ASP A 245 5.37 -18.25 1.64
CA ASP A 245 5.91 -18.84 2.86
C ASP A 245 5.77 -17.85 4.01
N ALA A 246 5.11 -18.26 5.08
CA ALA A 246 4.79 -17.40 6.23
C ALA A 246 6.04 -16.74 6.85
N GLN A 247 7.18 -17.43 6.84
CA GLN A 247 8.44 -16.89 7.36
C GLN A 247 9.00 -15.80 6.44
N THR A 248 8.82 -15.95 5.12
CA THR A 248 9.31 -15.00 4.12
C THR A 248 8.39 -13.79 3.98
N VAL A 249 7.08 -13.99 4.04
CA VAL A 249 6.05 -12.94 3.90
C VAL A 249 5.88 -12.15 5.20
N GLY A 250 6.07 -12.79 6.36
CA GLY A 250 5.97 -12.15 7.68
C GLY A 250 4.54 -11.87 8.14
N LYS A 251 3.54 -12.55 7.54
CA LYS A 251 2.12 -12.51 7.96
C LYS A 251 1.55 -13.93 8.00
N THR A 252 0.44 -14.12 8.74
CA THR A 252 -0.34 -15.35 8.67
C THR A 252 -0.94 -15.46 7.27
N LEU A 253 -0.77 -16.62 6.62
CA LEU A 253 -1.27 -16.86 5.26
C LEU A 253 -2.68 -17.45 5.27
N GLY A 254 -3.40 -17.27 4.14
CA GLY A 254 -4.76 -17.78 3.96
C GLY A 254 -5.78 -17.08 4.86
N THR A 255 -5.48 -15.86 5.30
CA THR A 255 -6.41 -15.04 6.09
C THR A 255 -7.56 -14.56 5.24
N ASP A 256 -7.30 -14.16 4.00
CA ASP A 256 -8.31 -13.67 3.07
C ASP A 256 -9.38 -14.74 2.78
N LEU A 257 -8.97 -15.97 2.54
CA LEU A 257 -9.91 -17.10 2.36
C LEU A 257 -10.74 -17.39 3.62
N LYS A 258 -10.18 -17.21 4.81
CA LYS A 258 -10.90 -17.43 6.08
C LYS A 258 -11.95 -16.38 6.36
N THR A 259 -11.69 -15.14 5.94
CA THR A 259 -12.63 -14.01 6.07
C THR A 259 -13.64 -13.96 4.93
N GLY A 260 -13.52 -14.87 3.93
CA GLY A 260 -14.38 -14.91 2.74
C GLY A 260 -13.98 -13.90 1.67
N ASN A 261 -12.83 -13.24 1.84
CA ASN A 261 -12.26 -12.38 0.81
C ASN A 261 -11.56 -13.27 -0.23
N LEU A 262 -12.07 -13.27 -1.45
CA LEU A 262 -11.57 -14.15 -2.49
C LEU A 262 -10.45 -13.46 -3.28
N PRO A 263 -9.33 -14.17 -3.50
CA PRO A 263 -8.32 -13.74 -4.44
C PRO A 263 -8.88 -13.79 -5.87
N CYS A 264 -8.11 -13.30 -6.84
CA CYS A 264 -8.49 -13.32 -8.24
C CYS A 264 -9.02 -14.71 -8.66
N PRO A 265 -10.21 -14.82 -9.27
CA PRO A 265 -10.81 -16.09 -9.70
C PRO A 265 -9.87 -16.94 -10.58
N SER A 266 -9.03 -16.29 -11.40
CA SER A 266 -8.04 -16.96 -12.27
C SER A 266 -6.96 -17.73 -11.51
N PHE A 267 -6.83 -17.55 -10.18
CA PHE A 267 -5.88 -18.31 -9.35
C PHE A 267 -6.47 -19.54 -8.69
N MET A 268 -7.79 -19.74 -8.82
CA MET A 268 -8.52 -20.87 -8.21
C MET A 268 -8.80 -22.01 -9.19
N VAL A 269 -8.29 -21.95 -10.42
CA VAL A 269 -8.44 -22.97 -11.48
C VAL A 269 -7.27 -23.94 -11.50
#